data_9df3a9760363a41659f93cd816c372c1
#
_entry.id   9df3a9760363a41659f93cd816c372c1
#
_cell.length_a   1.000
_cell.length_b   1.000
_cell.length_c   1.000
_cell.angle_alpha   90.00
_cell.angle_beta   90.00
_cell.angle_gamma   90.00
#
_symmetry.space_group_name_H-M   'P 1'
#
loop_
_entity.id
_entity.type
_entity.pdbx_description
1 polymer ?
#
loop_
_entity_poly.entity_id
_entity_poly.type
_entity_poly.pdbx_seq_one_letter_code
_entity_poly.pdbx_strand_id
1 'polypeptide(L)'
;ATGSSSIAFSCMDLLAHNGCMVWTSITGGKAETQVPSDRINLNWVLGNKLLVGSVNANFRHFESGIRDLALGEATWPGVLQKILTTPVAGLENYREMMRLLVEYKTALKVFVEVGR
;
A
#
# COMPACT_ATOMS: atom_id res chain seq x y z
N ALA A 1 -3.59 0.67 -3.35
CA ALA A 1 -3.46 -0.22 -2.19
C ALA A 1 -4.50 0.12 -1.10
N THR A 2 -5.79 -0.10 -1.38
CA THR A 2 -6.88 0.29 -0.46
C THR A 2 -7.50 -0.91 0.28
N GLY A 3 -7.22 -2.14 -0.15
CA GLY A 3 -7.91 -3.33 0.34
C GLY A 3 -9.41 -3.38 -0.02
N SER A 4 -9.86 -2.58 -0.98
CA SER A 4 -11.25 -2.53 -1.45
C SER A 4 -11.31 -2.72 -2.96
N SER A 5 -11.90 -3.84 -3.40
CA SER A 5 -12.05 -4.14 -4.82
C SER A 5 -12.97 -3.14 -5.54
N SER A 6 -14.05 -2.71 -4.91
CA SER A 6 -14.97 -1.73 -5.52
C SER A 6 -14.27 -0.41 -5.84
N ILE A 7 -13.43 0.10 -4.93
CA ILE A 7 -12.62 1.30 -5.16
C ILE A 7 -11.62 1.05 -6.28
N ALA A 8 -10.96 -0.11 -6.31
CA ALA A 8 -9.99 -0.45 -7.34
C ALA A 8 -10.61 -0.43 -8.74
N PHE A 9 -11.79 -1.03 -8.90
CA PHE A 9 -12.53 -0.99 -10.17
C PHE A 9 -13.03 0.40 -10.53
N SER A 10 -13.50 1.19 -9.55
CA SER A 10 -13.92 2.59 -9.79
C SER A 10 -12.77 3.48 -10.28
N CYS A 11 -11.55 3.24 -9.80
CA CYS A 11 -10.35 3.96 -10.23
C CYS A 11 -9.97 3.71 -11.70
N MET A 12 -10.47 2.64 -12.32
CA MET A 12 -10.23 2.38 -13.74
C MET A 12 -10.77 3.51 -14.65
N ASP A 13 -11.86 4.13 -14.27
CA ASP A 13 -12.42 5.27 -15.02
C ASP A 13 -11.60 6.56 -14.86
N LEU A 14 -10.89 6.70 -13.77
CA LEU A 14 -10.12 7.91 -13.45
C LEU A 14 -8.72 7.93 -14.10
N LEU A 15 -8.27 6.79 -14.61
CA LEU A 15 -6.94 6.68 -15.19
C LEU A 15 -6.85 7.50 -16.49
N ALA A 16 -5.84 8.36 -16.60
CA ALA A 16 -5.60 9.16 -17.80
C ALA A 16 -5.13 8.30 -18.98
N HIS A 17 -5.12 8.87 -20.18
CA HIS A 17 -4.55 8.23 -21.37
C HIS A 17 -3.08 7.89 -21.15
N ASN A 18 -2.64 6.75 -21.67
CA ASN A 18 -1.30 6.17 -21.47
C ASN A 18 -0.95 5.92 -20.01
N GLY A 19 -1.97 5.88 -19.14
CA GLY A 19 -1.78 5.65 -17.71
C GLY A 19 -1.54 4.17 -17.39
N CYS A 20 -0.79 3.93 -16.30
CA CYS A 20 -0.60 2.61 -15.72
C CYS A 20 -1.20 2.57 -14.31
N MET A 21 -2.05 1.57 -14.06
CA MET A 21 -2.58 1.27 -12.73
C MET A 21 -1.91 0.02 -12.19
N VAL A 22 -1.41 0.10 -10.96
CA VAL A 22 -0.81 -1.06 -10.29
C VAL A 22 -1.66 -1.47 -9.09
N TRP A 23 -2.11 -2.70 -9.09
CA TRP A 23 -2.80 -3.31 -7.96
C TRP A 23 -1.81 -4.07 -7.08
N THR A 24 -1.65 -3.61 -5.84
CA THR A 24 -0.70 -4.16 -4.87
C THR A 24 -1.38 -4.73 -3.63
N SER A 25 -2.69 -4.51 -3.45
CA SER A 25 -3.42 -5.09 -2.32
C SER A 25 -4.23 -6.31 -2.72
N ILE A 26 -4.28 -7.27 -1.81
CA ILE A 26 -5.10 -8.46 -1.91
C ILE A 26 -6.40 -8.21 -1.16
N THR A 27 -7.53 -8.56 -1.77
CA THR A 27 -8.84 -8.54 -1.13
C THR A 27 -9.34 -9.98 -1.03
N GLY A 28 -9.58 -10.45 0.18
CA GLY A 28 -10.20 -11.76 0.41
C GLY A 28 -11.72 -11.69 0.35
N GLY A 29 -12.36 -12.85 0.16
CA GLY A 29 -13.82 -12.98 0.20
C GLY A 29 -14.45 -13.30 -1.16
N LYS A 30 -15.79 -13.15 -1.22
CA LYS A 30 -16.62 -13.48 -2.39
C LYS A 30 -17.48 -12.29 -2.84
N ALA A 31 -17.09 -11.07 -2.50
CA ALA A 31 -17.84 -9.89 -2.90
C ALA A 31 -17.74 -9.68 -4.42
N GLU A 32 -18.84 -9.30 -5.02
CA GLU A 32 -18.94 -8.96 -6.43
C GLU A 32 -19.19 -7.46 -6.58
N THR A 33 -18.71 -6.88 -7.67
CA THR A 33 -18.89 -5.45 -7.97
C THR A 33 -19.35 -5.30 -9.41
N GLN A 34 -20.44 -4.57 -9.60
CA GLN A 34 -20.88 -4.19 -10.94
C GLN A 34 -20.00 -3.06 -11.48
N VAL A 35 -19.59 -3.20 -12.72
CA VAL A 35 -18.75 -2.21 -13.42
C VAL A 35 -19.35 -1.85 -14.76
N PRO A 36 -19.18 -0.61 -15.25
CA PRO A 36 -19.61 -0.19 -16.58
C PRO A 36 -18.65 -0.74 -17.64
N SER A 37 -18.78 -2.03 -17.95
CA SER A 37 -17.82 -2.81 -18.74
C SER A 37 -17.51 -2.20 -20.11
N ASP A 38 -18.52 -1.78 -20.84
CA ASP A 38 -18.35 -1.23 -22.19
C ASP A 38 -17.60 0.10 -22.18
N ARG A 39 -17.92 0.95 -21.19
CA ARG A 39 -17.21 2.22 -20.99
C ARG A 39 -15.75 1.99 -20.58
N ILE A 40 -15.50 1.05 -19.70
CA ILE A 40 -14.13 0.68 -19.32
C ILE A 40 -13.38 0.16 -20.54
N ASN A 41 -13.94 -0.79 -21.26
CA ASN A 41 -13.31 -1.35 -22.46
C ASN A 41 -12.95 -0.26 -23.47
N LEU A 42 -13.92 0.57 -23.86
CA LEU A 42 -13.72 1.67 -24.81
C LEU A 42 -12.60 2.62 -24.34
N ASN A 43 -12.67 3.08 -23.09
CA ASN A 43 -11.70 4.03 -22.53
C ASN A 43 -10.30 3.43 -22.37
N TRP A 44 -10.22 2.13 -22.13
CA TRP A 44 -8.93 1.46 -21.96
C TRP A 44 -8.24 1.22 -23.28
N VAL A 45 -8.97 0.73 -24.28
CA VAL A 45 -8.42 0.48 -25.62
C VAL A 45 -8.00 1.80 -26.29
N LEU A 46 -8.90 2.78 -26.35
CA LEU A 46 -8.58 4.07 -26.96
C LEU A 46 -7.56 4.89 -26.15
N GLY A 47 -7.49 4.66 -24.85
CA GLY A 47 -6.58 5.36 -23.96
C GLY A 47 -5.21 4.70 -23.79
N ASN A 48 -4.91 3.55 -24.44
CA ASN A 48 -3.67 2.79 -24.26
C ASN A 48 -3.32 2.58 -22.77
N LYS A 49 -4.29 2.16 -21.97
CA LYS A 49 -4.12 2.03 -20.50
C LYS A 49 -3.62 0.64 -20.14
N LEU A 50 -2.83 0.57 -19.08
CA LEU A 50 -2.26 -0.66 -18.58
C LEU A 50 -2.72 -0.93 -17.13
N LEU A 51 -3.07 -2.19 -16.83
CA LEU A 51 -3.29 -2.70 -15.48
C LEU A 51 -2.28 -3.79 -15.18
N VAL A 52 -1.59 -3.67 -14.05
CA VAL A 52 -0.61 -4.64 -13.58
C VAL A 52 -0.96 -5.06 -12.16
N GLY A 53 -1.10 -6.36 -11.93
CA GLY A 53 -1.08 -6.93 -10.58
C GLY A 53 0.36 -7.16 -10.14
N SER A 54 0.71 -6.72 -8.95
CA SER A 54 2.03 -6.95 -8.38
C SER A 54 1.93 -7.35 -6.92
N VAL A 55 2.66 -8.39 -6.55
CA VAL A 55 2.76 -8.89 -5.19
C VAL A 55 4.22 -9.21 -4.86
N ASN A 56 4.57 -8.98 -3.62
CA ASN A 56 5.92 -9.14 -3.08
C ASN A 56 6.95 -8.14 -3.65
N ALA A 57 8.03 -8.01 -2.89
CA ALA A 57 9.21 -7.25 -3.26
C ALA A 57 10.42 -8.19 -3.31
N ASN A 58 11.27 -8.03 -4.29
CA ASN A 58 12.55 -8.70 -4.35
C ASN A 58 13.61 -7.89 -3.59
N PHE A 59 14.80 -8.44 -3.46
CA PHE A 59 15.92 -7.79 -2.74
C PHE A 59 16.20 -6.35 -3.23
N ARG A 60 16.19 -6.14 -4.56
CA ARG A 60 16.45 -4.80 -5.15
C ARG A 60 15.38 -3.79 -4.78
N HIS A 61 14.13 -4.22 -4.63
CA HIS A 61 13.05 -3.35 -4.19
C HIS A 61 13.23 -2.90 -2.74
N PHE A 62 13.72 -3.80 -1.86
CA PHE A 62 14.06 -3.44 -0.49
C PHE A 62 15.24 -2.47 -0.42
N GLU A 63 16.30 -2.71 -1.20
CA GLU A 63 17.43 -1.78 -1.29
C GLU A 63 16.98 -0.38 -1.76
N SER A 64 16.16 -0.33 -2.82
CA SER A 64 15.61 0.93 -3.31
C SER A 64 14.75 1.62 -2.25
N GLY A 65 13.88 0.87 -1.57
CA GLY A 65 13.04 1.41 -0.50
C GLY A 65 13.85 2.02 0.65
N ILE A 66 14.92 1.36 1.09
CA ILE A 66 15.82 1.91 2.12
C ILE A 66 16.51 3.19 1.63
N ARG A 67 16.95 3.20 0.39
CA ARG A 67 17.58 4.37 -0.23
C ARG A 67 16.61 5.56 -0.34
N ASP A 68 15.37 5.29 -0.75
CA ASP A 68 14.31 6.29 -0.85
C ASP A 68 13.93 6.85 0.52
N LEU A 69 13.86 5.99 1.56
CA LEU A 69 13.64 6.44 2.93
C LEU A 69 14.79 7.34 3.44
N ALA A 70 16.03 6.97 3.16
CA ALA A 70 17.20 7.78 3.54
C ALA A 70 17.19 9.13 2.82
N LEU A 71 16.84 9.16 1.53
CA LEU A 71 16.69 10.39 0.76
C LEU A 71 15.53 11.25 1.31
N GLY A 72 14.42 10.62 1.67
CA GLY A 72 13.29 11.30 2.32
C GLY A 72 13.69 11.99 3.62
N GLU A 73 14.42 11.28 4.49
CA GLU A 73 14.92 11.84 5.76
C GLU A 73 15.93 12.96 5.54
N ALA A 74 16.82 12.84 4.53
CA ALA A 74 17.77 13.89 4.18
C ALA A 74 17.08 15.15 3.63
N THR A 75 15.98 14.96 2.88
CA THR A 75 15.22 16.07 2.27
C THR A 75 14.28 16.75 3.29
N TRP A 76 13.67 15.96 4.14
CA TRP A 76 12.71 16.40 5.17
C TRP A 76 13.07 15.79 6.53
N PRO A 77 14.03 16.35 7.27
CA PRO A 77 14.48 15.81 8.55
C PRO A 77 13.33 15.56 9.52
N GLY A 78 13.29 14.36 10.12
CA GLY A 78 12.25 13.92 11.05
C GLY A 78 11.01 13.31 10.37
N VAL A 79 10.98 13.13 9.05
CA VAL A 79 9.85 12.52 8.35
C VAL A 79 9.65 11.07 8.74
N LEU A 80 10.71 10.30 8.97
CA LEU A 80 10.62 8.90 9.37
C LEU A 80 10.01 8.75 10.76
N GLN A 81 10.32 9.64 11.69
CA GLN A 81 9.74 9.63 13.04
C GLN A 81 8.23 9.86 13.01
N LYS A 82 7.74 10.64 12.03
CA LYS A 82 6.29 10.86 11.84
C LYS A 82 5.58 9.65 11.26
N ILE A 83 6.28 8.77 10.58
CA ILE A 83 5.73 7.52 10.02
C ILE A 83 5.82 6.39 11.04
N LEU A 84 6.91 6.31 11.80
CA LEU A 84 7.14 5.30 12.83
C LEU A 84 6.46 5.72 14.15
N THR A 85 5.15 5.53 14.23
CA THR A 85 4.32 6.18 15.26
C THR A 85 4.17 5.39 16.54
N THR A 86 4.32 4.06 16.52
CA THR A 86 3.90 3.23 17.66
C THR A 86 4.95 2.15 17.94
N PRO A 87 5.98 2.46 18.75
CA PRO A 87 6.98 1.48 19.16
C PRO A 87 6.41 0.52 20.22
N VAL A 88 6.82 -0.73 20.14
CA VAL A 88 6.62 -1.75 21.17
C VAL A 88 8.00 -2.25 21.59
N ALA A 89 8.32 -2.15 22.86
CA ALA A 89 9.63 -2.53 23.38
C ALA A 89 9.74 -4.06 23.53
N GLY A 90 10.74 -4.67 22.90
CA GLY A 90 11.08 -6.09 23.04
C GLY A 90 10.12 -7.05 22.32
N LEU A 91 10.67 -8.18 21.87
CA LEU A 91 9.88 -9.24 21.22
C LEU A 91 8.92 -9.95 22.18
N GLU A 92 9.21 -9.94 23.48
CA GLU A 92 8.37 -10.51 24.54
C GLU A 92 6.99 -9.85 24.61
N ASN A 93 6.88 -8.61 24.15
CA ASN A 93 5.64 -7.83 24.11
C ASN A 93 4.85 -7.99 22.80
N TYR A 94 5.08 -9.06 22.06
CA TYR A 94 4.40 -9.31 20.77
C TYR A 94 2.87 -9.31 20.86
N ARG A 95 2.30 -9.68 22.01
CA ARG A 95 0.83 -9.64 22.24
C ARG A 95 0.29 -8.23 22.17
N GLU A 96 1.02 -7.28 22.77
CA GLU A 96 0.67 -5.86 22.71
C GLU A 96 0.79 -5.34 21.27
N MET A 97 1.85 -5.72 20.53
CA MET A 97 1.99 -5.40 19.12
C MET A 97 0.77 -5.89 18.32
N MET A 98 0.34 -7.14 18.52
CA MET A 98 -0.81 -7.71 17.84
C MET A 98 -2.11 -6.98 18.18
N ARG A 99 -2.30 -6.64 19.46
CA ARG A 99 -3.44 -5.84 19.93
C ARG A 99 -3.50 -4.48 19.24
N LEU A 100 -2.38 -3.77 19.19
CA LEU A 100 -2.27 -2.46 18.54
C LEU A 100 -2.54 -2.54 17.02
N LEU A 101 -2.08 -3.59 16.35
CA LEU A 101 -2.33 -3.80 14.92
C LEU A 101 -3.81 -4.05 14.60
N VAL A 102 -4.54 -4.71 15.49
CA VAL A 102 -5.94 -5.10 15.27
C VAL A 102 -6.91 -4.02 15.74
N GLU A 103 -6.66 -3.45 16.93
CA GLU A 103 -7.61 -2.58 17.60
C GLU A 103 -7.34 -1.08 17.38
N TYR A 104 -6.07 -0.70 17.19
CA TYR A 104 -5.65 0.70 17.17
C TYR A 104 -5.59 1.26 15.75
N LYS A 105 -6.74 1.76 15.26
CA LYS A 105 -6.90 2.23 13.87
C LYS A 105 -6.16 3.53 13.54
N THR A 106 -5.57 4.21 14.53
CA THR A 106 -4.87 5.49 14.33
C THR A 106 -3.35 5.33 14.21
N ALA A 107 -2.81 4.14 14.47
CA ALA A 107 -1.39 3.88 14.28
C ALA A 107 -1.04 3.77 12.79
N LEU A 108 -0.15 4.61 12.29
CA LEU A 108 0.36 4.50 10.92
C LEU A 108 1.29 3.29 10.78
N LYS A 109 2.19 3.12 11.74
CA LYS A 109 3.13 2.00 11.78
C LYS A 109 3.36 1.55 13.22
N VAL A 110 3.03 0.30 13.48
CA VAL A 110 3.42 -0.40 14.72
C VAL A 110 4.71 -1.17 14.43
N PHE A 111 5.70 -1.06 15.29
CA PHE A 111 6.97 -1.76 15.14
C PHE A 111 7.54 -2.21 16.48
N VAL A 112 8.41 -3.21 16.47
CA VAL A 112 9.08 -3.73 17.66
C VAL A 112 10.51 -3.23 17.71
N GLU A 113 10.90 -2.66 18.84
CA GLU A 113 12.30 -2.30 19.12
C GLU A 113 13.02 -3.55 19.65
N VAL A 114 13.83 -4.18 18.79
CA VAL A 114 14.58 -5.40 19.08
C VAL A 114 15.99 -5.03 19.53
N GLY A 115 16.20 -4.93 20.81
CA GLY A 115 17.51 -4.74 21.41
C GLY A 115 17.95 -3.27 21.52
N ARG A 116 18.37 -2.94 22.68
CA ARG A 116 19.33 -1.86 22.98
C ARG A 116 20.65 -2.49 23.36
#